data_4391978eb419749e23c0b72304cbd15e
#
_entry.id   4391978eb419749e23c0b72304cbd15e
#
_cell.length_a   1.000
_cell.length_b   1.000
_cell.length_c   1.000
_cell.angle_alpha   90.00
_cell.angle_beta   90.00
_cell.angle_gamma   90.00
#
_symmetry.space_group_name_H-M   'P 1'
#
loop_
_entity.id
_entity.type
_entity.pdbx_description
1 polymer ?
#
loop_
_entity_poly.entity_id
_entity_poly.type
_entity_poly.pdbx_seq_one_letter_code
_entity_poly.pdbx_strand_id
1 'polypeptide(L)'
;MKNASFRQKLLTSFLAIGILPLLICTLLMLNIFRLSLTRSAADAAETQLDAMSGELSGLLSDCETVMEKLCAEPAVAAALDRSELDEQRVYSVLYRAAAPVLGGASLSVYGADGRQLYSTSSQPASGSLSPRWGLLAAAADGGVVYRGASSKSSACIQAACAVRRGSVPL
;
A
#
# COMPACT_ATOMS: atom_id res chain seq x y z
N MET A 1 -53.20 44.98 21.97
CA MET A 1 -53.11 43.51 21.72
C MET A 1 -54.35 43.13 20.93
N LYS A 2 -54.22 42.76 19.62
CA LYS A 2 -55.33 42.40 18.77
C LYS A 2 -55.90 41.07 19.28
N ASN A 3 -57.21 41.08 19.64
CA ASN A 3 -57.92 39.88 20.01
C ASN A 3 -58.05 38.96 18.83
N ALA A 4 -57.17 37.91 18.82
CA ALA A 4 -57.24 36.87 17.82
C ALA A 4 -58.63 36.24 17.87
N SER A 5 -59.34 36.17 16.74
CA SER A 5 -60.62 35.56 16.58
C SER A 5 -60.60 34.15 17.16
N PHE A 6 -61.66 33.70 17.82
CA PHE A 6 -61.82 32.35 18.36
C PHE A 6 -61.39 31.26 17.35
N ARG A 7 -61.68 31.48 16.09
CA ARG A 7 -61.34 30.63 14.97
C ARG A 7 -59.78 30.51 14.78
N GLN A 8 -59.05 31.60 14.99
CA GLN A 8 -57.55 31.59 14.92
C GLN A 8 -56.96 30.85 16.10
N LYS A 9 -57.48 31.00 17.31
CA LYS A 9 -57.00 30.27 18.49
C LYS A 9 -57.24 28.77 18.35
N LEU A 10 -58.34 28.34 17.80
CA LEU A 10 -58.68 26.94 17.58
C LEU A 10 -57.81 26.34 16.50
N LEU A 11 -57.52 27.07 15.43
CA LEU A 11 -56.68 26.63 14.34
C LEU A 11 -55.21 26.51 14.76
N THR A 12 -54.66 27.48 15.54
CA THR A 12 -53.30 27.42 16.09
C THR A 12 -53.13 26.30 17.10
N SER A 13 -54.15 26.03 17.95
CA SER A 13 -54.11 24.90 18.88
C SER A 13 -54.10 23.56 18.15
N PHE A 14 -54.92 23.40 17.13
CA PHE A 14 -54.98 22.19 16.31
C PHE A 14 -53.67 21.96 15.55
N LEU A 15 -53.09 23.02 15.00
CA LEU A 15 -51.82 23.01 14.31
C LEU A 15 -50.66 22.63 15.26
N ALA A 16 -50.63 23.19 16.48
CA ALA A 16 -49.63 22.91 17.47
C ALA A 16 -49.69 21.47 17.96
N ILE A 17 -50.88 20.95 18.24
CA ILE A 17 -51.05 19.58 18.76
C ILE A 17 -50.81 18.52 17.69
N GLY A 18 -51.12 18.79 16.42
CA GLY A 18 -50.99 17.85 15.33
C GLY A 18 -49.59 17.89 14.67
N ILE A 19 -49.10 19.08 14.34
CA ILE A 19 -47.88 19.23 13.55
C ILE A 19 -46.61 19.21 14.43
N LEU A 20 -46.65 19.77 15.64
CA LEU A 20 -45.47 19.86 16.50
C LEU A 20 -44.87 18.47 16.88
N PRO A 21 -45.67 17.49 17.32
CA PRO A 21 -45.17 16.16 17.63
C PRO A 21 -44.58 15.46 16.40
N LEU A 22 -45.23 15.63 15.23
CA LEU A 22 -44.79 15.02 13.98
C LEU A 22 -43.44 15.60 13.53
N LEU A 23 -43.24 16.91 13.69
CA LEU A 23 -42.02 17.59 13.38
C LEU A 23 -40.86 17.16 14.32
N ILE A 24 -41.15 17.02 15.62
CA ILE A 24 -40.19 16.52 16.62
C ILE A 24 -39.79 15.08 16.28
N CYS A 25 -40.74 14.18 16.00
CA CYS A 25 -40.45 12.80 15.62
C CYS A 25 -39.62 12.73 14.34
N THR A 26 -39.91 13.55 13.34
CA THR A 26 -39.13 13.59 12.09
C THR A 26 -37.69 14.05 12.34
N LEU A 27 -37.50 15.09 13.16
CA LEU A 27 -36.17 15.58 13.52
C LEU A 27 -35.37 14.53 14.31
N LEU A 28 -36.01 13.84 15.25
CA LEU A 28 -35.37 12.75 16.00
C LEU A 28 -34.95 11.59 15.09
N MET A 29 -35.85 11.18 14.20
CA MET A 29 -35.60 10.13 13.22
C MET A 29 -34.41 10.49 12.30
N LEU A 30 -34.40 11.72 11.77
CA LEU A 30 -33.31 12.21 10.93
C LEU A 30 -31.99 12.23 11.69
N ASN A 31 -31.99 12.60 12.97
CA ASN A 31 -30.78 12.64 13.79
C ASN A 31 -30.24 11.23 14.07
N ILE A 32 -31.13 10.30 14.42
CA ILE A 32 -30.77 8.89 14.64
C ILE A 32 -30.23 8.28 13.34
N PHE A 33 -30.89 8.56 12.21
CA PHE A 33 -30.47 8.03 10.91
C PHE A 33 -29.10 8.56 10.48
N ARG A 34 -28.84 9.87 10.66
CA ARG A 34 -27.51 10.45 10.40
C ARG A 34 -26.43 9.81 11.27
N LEU A 35 -26.70 9.64 12.57
CA LEU A 35 -25.75 9.04 13.48
C LEU A 35 -25.46 7.57 13.13
N SER A 36 -26.49 6.82 12.75
CA SER A 36 -26.36 5.42 12.32
C SER A 36 -25.56 5.29 11.02
N LEU A 37 -25.83 6.13 10.02
CA LEU A 37 -25.09 6.13 8.75
C LEU A 37 -23.62 6.47 8.95
N THR A 38 -23.33 7.48 9.79
CA THR A 38 -21.95 7.91 10.03
C THR A 38 -21.15 6.80 10.73
N ARG A 39 -21.76 6.14 11.71
CA ARG A 39 -21.13 4.99 12.39
C ARG A 39 -20.93 3.82 11.45
N SER A 40 -21.96 3.43 10.70
CA SER A 40 -21.84 2.32 9.76
C SER A 40 -20.80 2.58 8.67
N ALA A 41 -20.67 3.82 8.19
CA ALA A 41 -19.63 4.19 7.25
C ALA A 41 -18.22 4.15 7.86
N ALA A 42 -18.08 4.58 9.12
CA ALA A 42 -16.82 4.51 9.85
C ALA A 42 -16.38 3.06 10.08
N ASP A 43 -17.28 2.21 10.57
CA ASP A 43 -17.02 0.79 10.81
C ASP A 43 -16.66 0.06 9.51
N ALA A 44 -17.34 0.37 8.41
CA ALA A 44 -17.02 -0.19 7.10
C ALA A 44 -15.63 0.25 6.61
N ALA A 45 -15.29 1.52 6.79
CA ALA A 45 -13.98 2.05 6.43
C ALA A 45 -12.84 1.42 7.26
N GLU A 46 -13.05 1.25 8.56
CA GLU A 46 -12.10 0.59 9.47
C GLU A 46 -11.87 -0.87 9.04
N THR A 47 -12.94 -1.63 8.81
CA THR A 47 -12.85 -3.01 8.32
C THR A 47 -12.09 -3.10 6.99
N GLN A 48 -12.32 -2.16 6.08
CA GLN A 48 -11.63 -2.13 4.79
C GLN A 48 -10.14 -1.78 4.95
N LEU A 49 -9.80 -0.85 5.84
CA LEU A 49 -8.42 -0.51 6.15
C LEU A 49 -7.66 -1.68 6.77
N ASP A 50 -8.29 -2.41 7.69
CA ASP A 50 -7.70 -3.59 8.32
C ASP A 50 -7.45 -4.69 7.28
N ALA A 51 -8.40 -4.94 6.38
CA ALA A 51 -8.23 -5.90 5.31
C ALA A 51 -7.07 -5.50 4.37
N MET A 52 -7.01 -4.23 3.94
CA MET A 52 -5.92 -3.72 3.09
C MET A 52 -4.57 -3.78 3.80
N SER A 53 -4.53 -3.47 5.10
CA SER A 53 -3.32 -3.57 5.91
C SER A 53 -2.83 -5.01 6.01
N GLY A 54 -3.74 -5.97 6.18
CA GLY A 54 -3.43 -7.40 6.20
C GLY A 54 -2.86 -7.89 4.87
N GLU A 55 -3.49 -7.52 3.75
CA GLU A 55 -3.00 -7.86 2.40
C GLU A 55 -1.61 -7.27 2.13
N LEU A 56 -1.40 -5.99 2.49
CA LEU A 56 -0.11 -5.34 2.31
C LEU A 56 0.98 -6.01 3.16
N SER A 57 0.67 -6.33 4.41
CA SER A 57 1.62 -7.04 5.30
C SER A 57 1.97 -8.42 4.75
N GLY A 58 1.01 -9.14 4.19
CA GLY A 58 1.22 -10.42 3.53
C GLY A 58 2.17 -10.28 2.32
N LEU A 59 1.88 -9.33 1.43
CA LEU A 59 2.73 -9.05 0.26
C LEU A 59 4.16 -8.67 0.65
N LEU A 60 4.33 -7.84 1.68
CA LEU A 60 5.66 -7.46 2.15
C LEU A 60 6.44 -8.65 2.70
N SER A 61 5.79 -9.53 3.46
CA SER A 61 6.38 -10.77 3.97
C SER A 61 6.78 -11.74 2.85
N ASP A 62 5.95 -11.87 1.83
CA ASP A 62 6.26 -12.68 0.66
C ASP A 62 7.44 -12.10 -0.13
N CYS A 63 7.48 -10.78 -0.31
CA CYS A 63 8.61 -10.10 -0.94
C CYS A 63 9.92 -10.31 -0.15
N GLU A 64 9.88 -10.22 1.17
CA GLU A 64 11.03 -10.46 2.04
C GLU A 64 11.55 -11.89 1.88
N THR A 65 10.67 -12.87 1.94
CA THR A 65 11.01 -14.28 1.72
C THR A 65 11.63 -14.52 0.34
N VAL A 66 11.10 -13.89 -0.70
CA VAL A 66 11.65 -13.98 -2.07
C VAL A 66 13.03 -13.34 -2.15
N MET A 67 13.21 -12.18 -1.56
CA MET A 67 14.49 -11.49 -1.54
C MET A 67 15.55 -12.28 -0.78
N GLU A 68 15.24 -12.83 0.38
CA GLU A 68 16.17 -13.68 1.14
C GLU A 68 16.62 -14.90 0.34
N LYS A 69 15.68 -15.58 -0.32
CA LYS A 69 15.98 -16.72 -1.20
C LYS A 69 16.89 -16.32 -2.37
N LEU A 70 16.61 -15.17 -3.00
CA LEU A 70 17.43 -14.67 -4.10
C LEU A 70 18.82 -14.26 -3.65
N CYS A 71 18.94 -13.63 -2.48
CA CYS A 71 20.24 -13.25 -1.92
C CYS A 71 21.11 -14.47 -1.58
N ALA A 72 20.47 -15.60 -1.24
CA ALA A 72 21.16 -16.86 -0.97
C ALA A 72 21.45 -17.68 -2.24
N GLU A 73 20.91 -17.31 -3.40
CA GLU A 73 21.02 -18.10 -4.64
C GLU A 73 22.39 -17.92 -5.31
N PRO A 74 23.18 -19.00 -5.48
CA PRO A 74 24.53 -18.89 -6.06
C PRO A 74 24.56 -18.33 -7.47
N ALA A 75 23.51 -18.57 -8.27
CA ALA A 75 23.42 -18.07 -9.63
C ALA A 75 23.33 -16.53 -9.67
N VAL A 76 22.65 -15.91 -8.70
CA VAL A 76 22.55 -14.44 -8.60
C VAL A 76 23.90 -13.86 -8.17
N ALA A 77 24.57 -14.48 -7.21
CA ALA A 77 25.89 -14.07 -6.76
C ALA A 77 26.94 -14.19 -7.90
N ALA A 78 26.93 -15.28 -8.69
CA ALA A 78 27.81 -15.46 -9.84
C ALA A 78 27.55 -14.42 -10.93
N ALA A 79 26.30 -14.07 -11.18
CA ALA A 79 25.94 -13.04 -12.15
C ALA A 79 26.43 -11.65 -11.76
N LEU A 80 26.42 -11.31 -10.46
CA LEU A 80 26.94 -10.05 -9.95
C LEU A 80 28.48 -9.99 -10.04
N ASP A 81 29.17 -11.12 -9.85
CA ASP A 81 30.65 -11.23 -9.93
C ASP A 81 31.15 -11.24 -11.39
N ARG A 82 30.24 -11.19 -12.39
CA ARG A 82 30.54 -11.25 -13.83
C ARG A 82 31.38 -12.47 -14.23
N SER A 83 31.42 -13.49 -13.40
CA SER A 83 32.26 -14.69 -13.62
C SER A 83 31.63 -15.71 -14.56
N GLU A 84 30.31 -15.72 -14.72
CA GLU A 84 29.59 -16.55 -15.68
C GLU A 84 28.37 -15.78 -16.24
N LEU A 85 28.45 -15.46 -17.55
CA LEU A 85 27.41 -14.73 -18.28
C LEU A 85 26.35 -15.69 -18.87
N ASP A 86 25.70 -16.50 -18.05
CA ASP A 86 24.47 -17.18 -18.47
C ASP A 86 23.26 -16.36 -18.09
N GLU A 87 22.98 -15.33 -18.91
CA GLU A 87 21.83 -14.43 -18.72
C GLU A 87 20.50 -15.21 -18.62
N GLN A 88 20.35 -16.25 -19.43
CA GLN A 88 19.14 -17.08 -19.42
C GLN A 88 18.91 -17.77 -18.08
N ARG A 89 19.98 -18.23 -17.46
CA ARG A 89 19.92 -18.86 -16.13
C ARG A 89 19.52 -17.87 -15.06
N VAL A 90 20.09 -16.67 -15.07
CA VAL A 90 19.75 -15.61 -14.12
C VAL A 90 18.28 -15.21 -14.27
N TYR A 91 17.80 -14.96 -15.48
CA TYR A 91 16.40 -14.67 -15.72
C TYR A 91 15.48 -15.81 -15.27
N SER A 92 15.84 -17.07 -15.53
CA SER A 92 15.03 -18.21 -15.12
C SER A 92 14.91 -18.30 -13.58
N VAL A 93 15.98 -18.00 -12.85
CA VAL A 93 15.98 -17.95 -11.38
C VAL A 93 15.14 -16.79 -10.88
N LEU A 94 15.31 -15.58 -11.45
CA LEU A 94 14.54 -14.41 -11.07
C LEU A 94 13.04 -14.62 -11.28
N TYR A 95 12.63 -15.11 -12.44
CA TYR A 95 11.21 -15.36 -12.73
C TYR A 95 10.63 -16.47 -11.84
N ARG A 96 11.39 -17.53 -11.57
CA ARG A 96 10.96 -18.61 -10.67
C ARG A 96 10.78 -18.11 -9.24
N ALA A 97 11.72 -17.33 -8.75
CA ALA A 97 11.65 -16.76 -7.42
C ALA A 97 10.55 -15.69 -7.30
N ALA A 98 10.35 -14.89 -8.36
CA ALA A 98 9.32 -13.87 -8.40
C ALA A 98 7.89 -14.43 -8.54
N ALA A 99 7.72 -15.69 -8.99
CA ALA A 99 6.41 -16.26 -9.29
C ALA A 99 5.32 -15.99 -8.23
N PRO A 100 5.61 -16.06 -6.92
CA PRO A 100 4.62 -15.77 -5.88
C PRO A 100 4.18 -14.31 -5.85
N VAL A 101 5.01 -13.37 -6.29
CA VAL A 101 4.81 -11.91 -6.14
C VAL A 101 4.64 -11.19 -7.48
N LEU A 102 4.74 -11.88 -8.63
CA LEU A 102 4.67 -11.28 -9.97
C LEU A 102 3.37 -10.53 -10.26
N GLY A 103 2.28 -10.85 -9.56
CA GLY A 103 1.01 -10.14 -9.69
C GLY A 103 1.01 -8.73 -9.10
N GLY A 104 1.94 -8.40 -8.20
CA GLY A 104 1.99 -7.12 -7.48
C GLY A 104 3.38 -6.49 -7.38
N ALA A 105 4.45 -7.22 -7.71
CA ALA A 105 5.82 -6.73 -7.57
C ALA A 105 6.70 -7.08 -8.77
N SER A 106 7.72 -6.27 -9.03
CA SER A 106 8.78 -6.53 -9.99
C SER A 106 10.13 -6.61 -9.26
N LEU A 107 10.97 -7.55 -9.67
CA LEU A 107 12.32 -7.72 -9.16
C LEU A 107 13.34 -7.08 -10.10
N SER A 108 14.35 -6.43 -9.52
CA SER A 108 15.47 -5.87 -10.25
C SER A 108 16.77 -6.13 -9.50
N VAL A 109 17.80 -6.48 -10.23
CA VAL A 109 19.15 -6.69 -9.70
C VAL A 109 20.04 -5.54 -10.13
N TYR A 110 20.73 -4.94 -9.19
CA TYR A 110 21.64 -3.82 -9.40
C TYR A 110 23.05 -4.23 -9.06
N GLY A 111 24.01 -3.79 -9.88
CA GLY A 111 25.43 -3.93 -9.56
C GLY A 111 25.90 -2.95 -8.50
N ALA A 112 27.12 -3.13 -8.00
CA ALA A 112 27.73 -2.24 -7.01
C ALA A 112 27.90 -0.79 -7.53
N ASP A 113 27.89 -0.59 -8.85
CA ASP A 113 27.91 0.72 -9.50
C ASP A 113 26.52 1.39 -9.56
N GLY A 114 25.48 0.71 -9.08
CA GLY A 114 24.10 1.17 -9.11
C GLY A 114 23.42 1.02 -10.47
N ARG A 115 24.02 0.36 -11.44
CA ARG A 115 23.39 0.07 -12.73
C ARG A 115 22.47 -1.13 -12.59
N GLN A 116 21.30 -1.06 -13.20
CA GLN A 116 20.41 -2.20 -13.30
C GLN A 116 20.99 -3.22 -14.27
N LEU A 117 21.18 -4.44 -13.78
CA LEU A 117 21.69 -5.57 -14.56
C LEU A 117 20.55 -6.41 -15.13
N TYR A 118 19.60 -6.77 -14.27
CA TYR A 118 18.46 -7.62 -14.62
C TYR A 118 17.15 -7.05 -14.06
N SER A 119 16.04 -7.30 -14.74
CA SER A 119 14.71 -6.91 -14.27
C SER A 119 13.63 -7.86 -14.80
N THR A 120 12.65 -8.17 -13.97
CA THR A 120 11.42 -8.88 -14.40
C THR A 120 10.37 -7.90 -14.95
N SER A 121 10.58 -6.59 -14.83
CA SER A 121 9.69 -5.58 -15.40
C SER A 121 9.92 -5.45 -16.90
N SER A 122 8.83 -5.35 -17.67
CA SER A 122 8.86 -5.05 -19.10
C SER A 122 9.28 -3.60 -19.41
N GLN A 123 9.23 -2.72 -18.41
CA GLN A 123 9.72 -1.36 -18.54
C GLN A 123 11.18 -1.31 -18.08
N PRO A 124 12.13 -0.91 -18.96
CA PRO A 124 13.49 -0.68 -18.54
C PRO A 124 13.47 0.42 -17.47
N ALA A 125 14.06 0.15 -16.30
CA ALA A 125 14.22 1.19 -15.29
C ALA A 125 15.07 2.30 -15.92
N SER A 126 14.46 3.44 -16.10
CA SER A 126 15.16 4.63 -16.58
C SER A 126 15.97 5.20 -15.41
N GLY A 127 17.20 4.77 -15.27
CA GLY A 127 18.14 5.37 -14.35
C GLY A 127 18.90 4.36 -13.48
N SER A 128 20.15 4.69 -13.22
CA SER A 128 20.94 4.04 -12.18
C SER A 128 20.55 4.56 -10.81
N LEU A 129 20.45 3.67 -9.82
CA LEU A 129 20.33 4.06 -8.42
C LEU A 129 21.69 4.44 -7.87
N SER A 130 21.75 5.46 -7.00
CA SER A 130 23.01 5.85 -6.40
C SER A 130 23.49 4.78 -5.41
N PRO A 131 24.73 4.28 -5.53
CA PRO A 131 25.29 3.35 -4.54
C PRO A 131 25.71 4.05 -3.23
N ARG A 132 25.84 5.37 -3.23
CA ARG A 132 26.32 6.15 -2.07
C ARG A 132 25.22 6.67 -1.15
N TRP A 133 24.01 6.69 -1.61
CA TRP A 133 22.85 7.19 -0.85
C TRP A 133 21.54 6.55 -1.31
N GLY A 134 20.57 6.56 -0.44
CA GLY A 134 19.24 6.01 -0.73
C GLY A 134 19.12 4.52 -0.45
N LEU A 135 18.31 3.82 -1.25
CA LEU A 135 17.90 2.46 -0.98
C LEU A 135 19.05 1.45 -1.06
N LEU A 136 19.93 1.59 -2.08
CA LEU A 136 21.07 0.66 -2.24
C LEU A 136 22.11 0.84 -1.13
N ALA A 137 22.42 2.07 -0.75
CA ALA A 137 23.34 2.35 0.35
C ALA A 137 22.81 1.76 1.67
N ALA A 138 21.53 1.96 1.96
CA ALA A 138 20.94 1.40 3.17
C ALA A 138 20.88 -0.13 3.17
N ALA A 139 20.65 -0.76 2.01
CA ALA A 139 20.68 -2.21 1.87
C ALA A 139 22.09 -2.80 2.05
N ALA A 140 23.15 -2.06 1.70
CA ALA A 140 24.53 -2.50 1.87
C ALA A 140 24.91 -2.71 3.34
N ASP A 141 24.31 -1.95 4.26
CA ASP A 141 24.55 -2.10 5.71
C ASP A 141 23.95 -3.39 6.28
N GLY A 142 23.04 -4.04 5.57
CA GLY A 142 22.47 -5.36 5.86
C GLY A 142 20.99 -5.36 6.16
N GLY A 143 20.35 -6.52 5.90
CA GLY A 143 18.93 -6.72 6.06
C GLY A 143 18.12 -6.23 4.86
N VAL A 144 16.79 -6.33 5.00
CA VAL A 144 15.85 -5.83 4.02
C VAL A 144 15.45 -4.41 4.41
N VAL A 145 15.64 -3.47 3.49
CA VAL A 145 15.32 -2.06 3.68
C VAL A 145 14.12 -1.68 2.81
N TYR A 146 13.16 -1.00 3.39
CA TYR A 146 11.95 -0.55 2.72
C TYR A 146 11.96 0.95 2.50
N ARG A 147 11.45 1.38 1.36
CA ARG A 147 11.23 2.78 1.03
C ARG A 147 9.81 2.97 0.51
N GLY A 148 9.05 3.81 1.17
CA GLY A 148 7.72 4.22 0.72
C GLY A 148 7.77 5.10 -0.53
N ALA A 149 6.65 5.18 -1.24
CA ALA A 149 6.49 6.05 -2.39
C ALA A 149 6.73 7.52 -2.00
N SER A 150 7.76 8.12 -2.58
CA SER A 150 8.14 9.52 -2.32
C SER A 150 7.58 10.51 -3.35
N SER A 151 6.98 10.04 -4.43
CA SER A 151 6.56 10.86 -5.57
C SER A 151 5.07 10.73 -5.84
N LYS A 152 4.45 11.85 -6.20
CA LYS A 152 3.04 11.91 -6.63
C LYS A 152 2.75 11.09 -7.90
N SER A 153 3.77 10.60 -8.61
CA SER A 153 3.62 9.91 -9.89
C SER A 153 3.74 8.39 -9.80
N SER A 154 4.26 7.82 -8.70
CA SER A 154 4.31 6.36 -8.55
C SER A 154 4.09 5.96 -7.11
N ALA A 155 2.91 5.38 -6.85
CA ALA A 155 2.57 4.78 -5.57
C ALA A 155 3.14 3.35 -5.51
N CYS A 156 4.46 3.21 -5.38
CA CYS A 156 5.09 1.91 -5.17
C CYS A 156 5.94 1.90 -3.91
N ILE A 157 5.90 0.78 -3.20
CA ILE A 157 6.83 0.49 -2.11
C ILE A 157 8.03 -0.20 -2.74
N GLN A 158 9.23 0.26 -2.41
CA GLN A 158 10.47 -0.33 -2.84
C GLN A 158 11.12 -1.04 -1.66
N ALA A 159 11.60 -2.26 -1.90
CA ALA A 159 12.38 -3.02 -0.93
C ALA A 159 13.70 -3.42 -1.58
N ALA A 160 14.77 -3.43 -0.81
CA ALA A 160 16.08 -3.87 -1.28
C ALA A 160 16.82 -4.66 -0.21
N CYS A 161 17.60 -5.64 -0.66
CA CYS A 161 18.57 -6.35 0.16
C CYS A 161 19.88 -6.50 -0.61
N ALA A 162 20.99 -6.61 0.10
CA ALA A 162 22.29 -6.83 -0.51
C ALA A 162 22.57 -8.33 -0.66
N VAL A 163 23.00 -8.73 -1.85
CA VAL A 163 23.59 -10.05 -2.08
C VAL A 163 25.01 -10.03 -1.53
N ARG A 164 25.35 -10.97 -0.68
CA ARG A 164 26.65 -11.01 0.01
C ARG A 164 27.45 -12.24 -0.36
N ARG A 165 28.72 -12.07 -0.54
CA ARG A 165 29.69 -13.17 -0.62
C ARG A 165 30.47 -13.22 0.70
N GLY A 166 30.04 -14.06 1.63
CA GLY A 166 30.51 -14.01 3.01
C GLY A 166 30.07 -12.74 3.73
N SER A 167 31.00 -11.93 4.21
CA SER A 167 30.69 -10.67 4.91
C SER A 167 30.68 -9.42 3.99
N VAL A 168 31.04 -9.58 2.71
CA VAL A 168 31.19 -8.45 1.76
C VAL A 168 29.95 -8.37 0.88
N PRO A 169 29.27 -7.22 0.76
CA PRO A 169 28.22 -7.00 -0.23
C PRO A 169 28.84 -6.99 -1.64
N LEU A 170 28.15 -7.61 -2.60
CA LEU A 170 28.53 -7.68 -4.01
C LEU A 170 27.93 -6.53 -4.80
#